data_c7364a1aa3757d03ae041dcdca240619
#
_entry.id   c7364a1aa3757d03ae041dcdca240619
#
_cell.length_a   1.000
_cell.length_b   1.000
_cell.length_c   1.000
_cell.angle_alpha   90.00
_cell.angle_beta   90.00
_cell.angle_gamma   90.00
#
_symmetry.space_group_name_H-M   'P 1'
#
loop_
_entity.id
_entity.type
_entity.pdbx_description
1 polymer ?
#
loop_
_entity_poly.entity_id
_entity_poly.type
_entity_poly.pdbx_seq_one_letter_code
_entity_poly.pdbx_strand_id
1 'polypeptide(L)'
;MKKLLIIFLLISCKPNAQTDLSTLDHMAWSQDLEFLVSKINNRFAGFTPALKEKFNSETNKIRAELPHLSTAQKIMSFAKLLAALGDGHTEISVVGPAAGFRRLPLQLYYFGNDLRILGIDDKQKNALGSKLIKINGHPANEIFESLKPYMNAENDIEYITTAPNFMIIPEVLQHIGVISRLDSVYMTIQKENGFQTEIALNSISLEKYNTVSYSRLYSKPPLYLDHREKGYWSEYLPDAGLLYINVKTLNNLEGDIPIKKFIKNSVDAIETQNLKKVVIDLRLCRGGNYNHILPLLNTIKKNKEINKKGQLFVITGRLTFSAAAVATLFFKDQTQAAIVGEVCRARPNWAENMEAYTLPHSRLDFDCTEKLKIHSPALGSGDKIPVDAVIPRSFEHYKAGRDEVMEYILSRE
;
A
#
# COMPACT_ATOMS: atom_id res chain seq x y z
N MET A 1 15.27 17.96 -15.68
CA MET A 1 15.47 17.17 -14.44
C MET A 1 14.23 17.35 -13.59
N LYS A 2 13.21 16.46 -13.74
CA LYS A 2 11.94 16.52 -12.97
C LYS A 2 12.07 15.66 -11.73
N LYS A 3 11.92 16.28 -10.55
CA LYS A 3 11.99 15.66 -9.23
C LYS A 3 10.87 14.64 -9.07
N LEU A 4 11.23 13.45 -8.64
CA LEU A 4 10.31 12.35 -8.36
C LEU A 4 9.72 12.55 -6.96
N LEU A 5 8.48 12.98 -6.85
CA LEU A 5 7.74 13.00 -5.59
C LEU A 5 7.03 11.65 -5.44
N ILE A 6 7.49 10.82 -4.52
CA ILE A 6 6.70 9.68 -4.03
C ILE A 6 5.63 10.29 -3.13
N ILE A 7 4.44 10.47 -3.69
CA ILE A 7 3.30 10.96 -2.90
C ILE A 7 2.79 9.79 -2.06
N PHE A 8 3.28 9.72 -0.81
CA PHE A 8 2.44 9.21 0.26
C PHE A 8 1.20 10.09 0.32
N LEU A 9 0.02 9.51 0.40
CA LEU A 9 -1.21 10.24 0.72
C LEU A 9 -0.97 10.96 2.05
N LEU A 10 -0.50 12.20 1.98
CA LEU A 10 -0.62 13.13 3.07
C LEU A 10 -2.10 13.47 3.16
N ILE A 11 -2.81 12.84 4.09
CA ILE A 11 -3.95 13.49 4.74
C ILE A 11 -3.43 14.89 5.07
N SER A 12 -4.16 15.92 4.71
CA SER A 12 -3.80 17.32 4.87
C SER A 12 -3.52 17.63 6.34
N CYS A 13 -2.37 17.23 6.84
CA CYS A 13 -1.80 17.72 8.07
C CYS A 13 -1.10 19.04 7.74
N LYS A 14 -1.60 20.14 8.34
CA LYS A 14 -0.81 21.36 8.49
C LYS A 14 0.58 20.97 8.96
N PRO A 15 1.66 21.62 8.51
CA PRO A 15 2.99 21.33 9.02
C PRO A 15 3.02 21.68 10.51
N ASN A 16 2.67 20.72 11.35
CA ASN A 16 3.01 20.78 12.75
C ASN A 16 4.51 20.53 12.86
N ALA A 17 5.22 21.36 13.62
CA ALA A 17 6.61 21.07 13.96
C ALA A 17 6.70 19.62 14.42
N GLN A 18 7.59 18.84 13.79
CA GLN A 18 7.79 17.43 14.14
C GLN A 18 8.13 17.37 15.63
N THR A 19 7.34 16.65 16.41
CA THR A 19 7.60 16.46 17.84
C THR A 19 8.89 15.66 17.99
N ASP A 20 9.83 16.15 18.78
CA ASP A 20 10.99 15.37 19.17
C ASP A 20 10.55 14.30 20.18
N LEU A 21 10.31 13.10 19.68
CA LEU A 21 9.83 11.97 20.49
C LEU A 21 10.80 11.56 21.60
N SER A 22 12.09 11.93 21.50
CA SER A 22 13.10 11.62 22.53
C SER A 22 12.90 12.45 23.80
N THR A 23 12.18 13.57 23.71
CA THR A 23 11.91 14.47 24.85
C THR A 23 10.66 14.09 25.64
N LEU A 24 9.85 13.15 25.12
CA LEU A 24 8.63 12.73 25.80
C LEU A 24 8.94 11.83 27.00
N ASP A 25 8.44 12.25 28.16
CA ASP A 25 8.57 11.48 29.38
C ASP A 25 7.65 10.25 29.40
N HIS A 26 7.76 9.45 30.45
CA HIS A 26 6.95 8.27 30.63
C HIS A 26 5.45 8.59 30.75
N MET A 27 5.08 9.70 31.40
CA MET A 27 3.69 10.08 31.59
C MET A 27 3.02 10.41 30.26
N ALA A 28 3.70 11.16 29.38
CA ALA A 28 3.21 11.47 28.03
C ALA A 28 2.95 10.22 27.21
N TRP A 29 3.87 9.25 27.21
CA TRP A 29 3.68 7.98 26.52
C TRP A 29 2.55 7.12 27.13
N SER A 30 2.39 7.16 28.46
CA SER A 30 1.29 6.48 29.13
C SER A 30 -0.07 7.08 28.72
N GLN A 31 -0.16 8.42 28.66
CA GLN A 31 -1.38 9.10 28.21
C GLN A 31 -1.69 8.82 26.73
N ASP A 32 -0.69 8.72 25.89
CA ASP A 32 -0.85 8.31 24.49
C ASP A 32 -1.40 6.88 24.37
N LEU A 33 -0.88 5.93 25.16
CA LEU A 33 -1.39 4.57 25.21
C LEU A 33 -2.86 4.54 25.67
N GLU A 34 -3.19 5.23 26.76
CA GLU A 34 -4.58 5.25 27.25
C GLU A 34 -5.54 5.89 26.26
N PHE A 35 -5.12 6.94 25.55
CA PHE A 35 -5.91 7.55 24.47
C PHE A 35 -6.18 6.54 23.35
N LEU A 36 -5.13 5.89 22.83
CA LEU A 36 -5.24 4.86 21.78
C LEU A 36 -6.19 3.74 22.22
N VAL A 37 -5.95 3.17 23.41
CA VAL A 37 -6.75 2.05 23.96
C VAL A 37 -8.21 2.46 24.15
N SER A 38 -8.46 3.67 24.67
CA SER A 38 -9.81 4.20 24.83
C SER A 38 -10.53 4.32 23.48
N LYS A 39 -9.86 4.85 22.45
CA LYS A 39 -10.46 4.98 21.12
C LYS A 39 -10.77 3.61 20.53
N ILE A 40 -9.82 2.67 20.56
CA ILE A 40 -10.02 1.33 20.02
C ILE A 40 -11.14 0.59 20.77
N ASN A 41 -11.14 0.59 22.12
CA ASN A 41 -12.17 -0.09 22.91
C ASN A 41 -13.58 0.42 22.68
N ASN A 42 -13.72 1.72 22.37
CA ASN A 42 -15.02 2.37 22.19
C ASN A 42 -15.50 2.42 20.74
N ARG A 43 -14.59 2.29 19.76
CA ARG A 43 -14.89 2.58 18.36
C ARG A 43 -14.64 1.42 17.41
N PHE A 44 -13.69 0.53 17.69
CA PHE A 44 -13.38 -0.56 16.78
C PHE A 44 -14.56 -1.51 16.57
N ALA A 45 -15.07 -1.55 15.35
CA ALA A 45 -16.28 -2.30 15.01
C ALA A 45 -16.06 -3.82 14.89
N GLY A 46 -14.81 -4.28 14.80
CA GLY A 46 -14.46 -5.69 14.58
C GLY A 46 -14.32 -6.54 15.86
N PHE A 47 -14.58 -5.99 17.05
CA PHE A 47 -14.43 -6.76 18.28
C PHE A 47 -15.41 -7.93 18.40
N THR A 48 -14.87 -9.12 18.58
CA THR A 48 -15.54 -10.23 19.27
C THR A 48 -15.18 -10.18 20.77
N PRO A 49 -15.96 -10.82 21.67
CA PRO A 49 -15.60 -10.88 23.11
C PRO A 49 -14.17 -11.38 23.35
N ALA A 50 -13.77 -12.48 22.68
CA ALA A 50 -12.44 -13.06 22.81
C ALA A 50 -11.31 -12.13 22.29
N LEU A 51 -11.53 -11.45 21.15
CA LEU A 51 -10.57 -10.49 20.61
C LEU A 51 -10.40 -9.28 21.54
N LYS A 52 -11.50 -8.81 22.13
CA LYS A 52 -11.47 -7.69 23.07
C LYS A 52 -10.72 -8.04 24.36
N GLU A 53 -10.94 -9.22 24.89
CA GLU A 53 -10.20 -9.75 26.05
C GLU A 53 -8.70 -9.86 25.75
N LYS A 54 -8.32 -10.44 24.61
CA LYS A 54 -6.93 -10.52 24.16
C LYS A 54 -6.30 -9.13 24.01
N PHE A 55 -6.98 -8.18 23.37
CA PHE A 55 -6.51 -6.82 23.22
C PHE A 55 -6.24 -6.14 24.57
N ASN A 56 -7.16 -6.28 25.53
CA ASN A 56 -6.99 -5.71 26.86
C ASN A 56 -5.85 -6.38 27.64
N SER A 57 -5.67 -7.70 27.49
CA SER A 57 -4.56 -8.43 28.09
C SER A 57 -3.21 -7.96 27.56
N GLU A 58 -3.05 -7.82 26.24
CA GLU A 58 -1.83 -7.30 25.63
C GLU A 58 -1.58 -5.83 26.01
N THR A 59 -2.64 -5.02 26.09
CA THR A 59 -2.55 -3.64 26.60
C THR A 59 -1.95 -3.59 28.00
N ASN A 60 -2.37 -4.47 28.91
CA ASN A 60 -1.84 -4.50 30.28
C ASN A 60 -0.35 -4.86 30.31
N LYS A 61 0.11 -5.75 29.44
CA LYS A 61 1.55 -6.06 29.29
C LYS A 61 2.34 -4.84 28.84
N ILE A 62 1.85 -4.18 27.77
CA ILE A 62 2.50 -2.97 27.26
C ILE A 62 2.56 -1.88 28.33
N ARG A 63 1.47 -1.68 29.11
CA ARG A 63 1.42 -0.69 30.20
C ARG A 63 2.50 -0.96 31.25
N ALA A 64 2.73 -2.21 31.60
CA ALA A 64 3.76 -2.59 32.56
C ALA A 64 5.18 -2.39 32.02
N GLU A 65 5.41 -2.64 30.74
CA GLU A 65 6.73 -2.56 30.10
C GLU A 65 7.08 -1.12 29.65
N LEU A 66 6.09 -0.28 29.40
CA LEU A 66 6.22 1.04 28.79
C LEU A 66 7.32 1.93 29.39
N PRO A 67 7.54 1.97 30.73
CA PRO A 67 8.61 2.77 31.36
C PRO A 67 10.01 2.38 30.90
N HIS A 68 10.21 1.13 30.51
CA HIS A 68 11.50 0.54 30.20
C HIS A 68 11.80 0.48 28.70
N LEU A 69 10.81 0.83 27.84
CA LEU A 69 10.94 0.76 26.41
C LEU A 69 11.59 2.04 25.84
N SER A 70 12.47 1.89 24.86
CA SER A 70 12.92 3.00 24.01
C SER A 70 11.74 3.55 23.17
N THR A 71 11.90 4.74 22.62
CA THR A 71 10.89 5.38 21.73
C THR A 71 10.47 4.44 20.58
N ALA A 72 11.42 3.83 19.89
CA ALA A 72 11.13 2.91 18.80
C ALA A 72 10.35 1.67 19.29
N GLN A 73 10.73 1.11 20.45
CA GLN A 73 10.04 -0.03 21.04
C GLN A 73 8.59 0.30 21.45
N LYS A 74 8.33 1.51 21.97
CA LYS A 74 6.97 1.98 22.28
C LYS A 74 6.10 2.03 21.04
N ILE A 75 6.60 2.67 19.95
CA ILE A 75 5.88 2.76 18.67
C ILE A 75 5.60 1.36 18.11
N MET A 76 6.59 0.47 18.12
CA MET A 76 6.42 -0.89 17.62
C MET A 76 5.49 -1.73 18.51
N SER A 77 5.44 -1.49 19.83
CA SER A 77 4.48 -2.14 20.72
C SER A 77 3.03 -1.71 20.40
N PHE A 78 2.81 -0.42 20.08
CA PHE A 78 1.50 0.06 19.64
C PHE A 78 1.13 -0.54 18.28
N ALA A 79 2.08 -0.62 17.34
CA ALA A 79 1.86 -1.27 16.05
C ALA A 79 1.47 -2.75 16.21
N LYS A 80 2.18 -3.49 17.07
CA LYS A 80 1.89 -4.89 17.37
C LYS A 80 0.51 -5.06 18.00
N LEU A 81 0.13 -4.17 18.92
CA LEU A 81 -1.18 -4.17 19.57
C LEU A 81 -2.32 -4.03 18.55
N LEU A 82 -2.19 -3.07 17.60
CA LEU A 82 -3.20 -2.87 16.57
C LEU A 82 -3.18 -3.96 15.51
N ALA A 83 -2.01 -4.46 15.11
CA ALA A 83 -1.89 -5.56 14.15
C ALA A 83 -2.59 -6.84 14.63
N ALA A 84 -2.62 -7.07 15.95
CA ALA A 84 -3.31 -8.22 16.56
C ALA A 84 -4.84 -8.18 16.38
N LEU A 85 -5.42 -7.06 15.96
CA LEU A 85 -6.85 -6.93 15.61
C LEU A 85 -7.18 -7.58 14.26
N GLY A 86 -6.18 -7.83 13.39
CA GLY A 86 -6.38 -8.47 12.09
C GLY A 86 -7.20 -7.61 11.12
N ASP A 87 -7.02 -6.30 11.16
CA ASP A 87 -7.71 -5.30 10.35
C ASP A 87 -6.71 -4.37 9.67
N GLY A 88 -6.69 -4.36 8.34
CA GLY A 88 -5.77 -3.56 7.53
C GLY A 88 -6.03 -2.05 7.58
N HIS A 89 -7.19 -1.63 8.10
CA HIS A 89 -7.55 -0.23 8.26
C HIS A 89 -7.34 0.32 9.68
N THR A 90 -7.05 -0.55 10.66
CA THR A 90 -6.78 -0.13 12.05
C THR A 90 -5.29 -0.26 12.31
N GLU A 91 -4.55 0.80 12.04
CA GLU A 91 -3.09 0.80 12.11
C GLU A 91 -2.54 2.09 12.74
N ILE A 92 -1.34 2.03 13.30
CA ILE A 92 -0.54 3.21 13.64
C ILE A 92 0.53 3.43 12.59
N SER A 93 0.73 4.68 12.20
CA SER A 93 1.61 5.03 11.08
C SER A 93 3.11 4.92 11.44
N VAL A 94 3.66 3.70 11.40
CA VAL A 94 5.10 3.44 11.59
C VAL A 94 5.94 4.04 10.47
N VAL A 95 5.39 4.09 9.25
CA VAL A 95 6.08 4.61 8.07
C VAL A 95 5.95 6.12 7.89
N GLY A 96 5.07 6.76 8.66
CA GLY A 96 4.78 8.18 8.58
C GLY A 96 5.87 9.08 9.18
N PRO A 97 5.79 10.38 8.91
CA PRO A 97 6.80 11.35 9.39
C PRO A 97 6.81 11.50 10.91
N ALA A 98 5.68 11.34 11.59
CA ALA A 98 5.58 11.50 13.05
C ALA A 98 6.40 10.46 13.81
N ALA A 99 6.60 9.25 13.26
CA ALA A 99 7.45 8.24 13.88
C ALA A 99 8.93 8.66 13.93
N GLY A 100 9.36 9.56 13.07
CA GLY A 100 10.74 10.03 13.01
C GLY A 100 11.75 8.99 12.53
N PHE A 101 11.30 7.85 12.05
CA PHE A 101 12.17 6.74 11.67
C PHE A 101 12.92 7.03 10.38
N ARG A 102 14.17 6.57 10.33
CA ARG A 102 15.05 6.68 9.16
C ARG A 102 14.65 5.72 8.04
N ARG A 103 15.31 5.87 6.91
CA ARG A 103 15.13 4.98 5.75
C ARG A 103 16.49 4.60 5.17
N LEU A 104 16.58 3.38 4.69
CA LEU A 104 17.64 3.00 3.76
C LEU A 104 17.28 3.52 2.36
N PRO A 105 18.22 4.09 1.58
CA PRO A 105 17.93 4.73 0.30
C PRO A 105 17.74 3.72 -0.84
N LEU A 106 16.77 2.81 -0.68
CA LEU A 106 16.40 1.81 -1.69
C LEU A 106 14.89 1.52 -1.65
N GLN A 107 14.40 0.87 -2.70
CA GLN A 107 13.04 0.40 -2.84
C GLN A 107 13.04 -1.09 -3.14
N LEU A 108 12.27 -1.85 -2.39
CA LEU A 108 12.15 -3.29 -2.50
C LEU A 108 10.77 -3.71 -3.01
N TYR A 109 10.72 -4.85 -3.70
CA TYR A 109 9.47 -5.44 -4.14
C TYR A 109 9.60 -6.96 -4.28
N TYR A 110 8.54 -7.69 -3.92
CA TYR A 110 8.45 -9.13 -4.12
C TYR A 110 7.92 -9.47 -5.51
N PHE A 111 8.73 -10.15 -6.34
CA PHE A 111 8.29 -10.85 -7.55
C PHE A 111 8.17 -12.34 -7.23
N GLY A 112 6.93 -12.83 -7.04
CA GLY A 112 6.74 -14.13 -6.40
C GLY A 112 7.42 -14.17 -5.04
N ASN A 113 8.34 -15.08 -4.83
CA ASN A 113 9.12 -15.22 -3.59
C ASN A 113 10.46 -14.43 -3.61
N ASP A 114 10.80 -13.79 -4.73
CA ASP A 114 12.04 -13.05 -4.88
C ASP A 114 11.88 -11.61 -4.42
N LEU A 115 12.49 -11.23 -3.31
CA LEU A 115 12.59 -9.84 -2.87
C LEU A 115 13.72 -9.16 -3.66
N ARG A 116 13.39 -8.15 -4.47
CA ARG A 116 14.35 -7.49 -5.36
C ARG A 116 14.43 -5.98 -5.13
N ILE A 117 15.57 -5.42 -5.46
CA ILE A 117 15.85 -3.98 -5.43
C ILE A 117 15.29 -3.34 -6.70
N LEU A 118 14.22 -2.55 -6.57
CA LEU A 118 13.57 -1.83 -7.69
C LEU A 118 14.07 -0.42 -7.89
N GLY A 119 14.65 0.16 -6.88
CA GLY A 119 15.24 1.49 -6.92
C GLY A 119 16.30 1.59 -5.84
N ILE A 120 17.39 2.26 -6.15
CA ILE A 120 18.48 2.48 -5.22
C ILE A 120 19.17 3.80 -5.58
N ASP A 121 19.84 4.42 -4.60
CA ASP A 121 20.69 5.60 -4.82
C ASP A 121 21.71 5.33 -5.92
N ASP A 122 21.96 6.31 -6.79
CA ASP A 122 22.82 6.17 -7.95
C ASP A 122 24.25 5.69 -7.62
N LYS A 123 24.73 5.95 -6.40
CA LYS A 123 26.04 5.46 -5.93
C LYS A 123 26.11 3.93 -5.84
N GLN A 124 24.95 3.28 -5.68
CA GLN A 124 24.81 1.82 -5.55
C GLN A 124 24.05 1.19 -6.72
N LYS A 125 23.96 1.87 -7.87
CA LYS A 125 23.19 1.41 -9.05
C LYS A 125 23.53 0.00 -9.52
N ASN A 126 24.73 -0.49 -9.22
CA ASN A 126 25.17 -1.87 -9.56
C ASN A 126 24.40 -2.95 -8.78
N ALA A 127 23.67 -2.57 -7.71
CA ALA A 127 22.81 -3.48 -6.96
C ALA A 127 21.37 -3.52 -7.49
N LEU A 128 21.02 -2.64 -8.44
CA LEU A 128 19.68 -2.56 -9.02
C LEU A 128 19.27 -3.89 -9.68
N GLY A 129 18.05 -4.36 -9.39
CA GLY A 129 17.52 -5.63 -9.88
C GLY A 129 17.99 -6.88 -9.12
N SER A 130 19.02 -6.77 -8.28
CA SER A 130 19.50 -7.90 -7.49
C SER A 130 18.43 -8.39 -6.48
N LYS A 131 18.48 -9.69 -6.16
CA LYS A 131 17.71 -10.27 -5.06
C LYS A 131 18.35 -9.88 -3.73
N LEU A 132 17.56 -9.48 -2.76
CA LEU A 132 18.00 -9.32 -1.37
C LEU A 132 17.98 -10.68 -0.70
N ILE A 133 19.12 -11.15 -0.24
CA ILE A 133 19.29 -12.47 0.40
C ILE A 133 19.33 -12.33 1.92
N LYS A 134 20.13 -11.40 2.44
CA LYS A 134 20.30 -11.18 3.89
C LYS A 134 20.40 -9.69 4.21
N ILE A 135 20.03 -9.34 5.44
CA ILE A 135 20.32 -8.05 6.06
C ILE A 135 21.15 -8.34 7.33
N ASN A 136 22.35 -7.78 7.44
CA ASN A 136 23.27 -8.01 8.56
C ASN A 136 23.43 -9.51 8.92
N GLY A 137 23.53 -10.37 7.90
CA GLY A 137 23.66 -11.82 8.09
C GLY A 137 22.34 -12.59 8.30
N HIS A 138 21.23 -11.93 8.62
CA HIS A 138 19.93 -12.54 8.80
C HIS A 138 19.22 -12.75 7.46
N PRO A 139 18.71 -13.95 7.14
CA PRO A 139 17.98 -14.24 5.92
C PRO A 139 16.73 -13.36 5.75
N ALA A 140 16.48 -12.85 4.54
CA ALA A 140 15.37 -11.93 4.27
C ALA A 140 13.98 -12.57 4.55
N ASN A 141 13.84 -13.87 4.37
CA ASN A 141 12.61 -14.62 4.71
C ASN A 141 12.38 -14.72 6.23
N GLU A 142 13.42 -14.89 7.05
CA GLU A 142 13.30 -14.89 8.50
C GLU A 142 12.92 -13.51 9.03
N ILE A 143 13.50 -12.45 8.44
CA ILE A 143 13.12 -11.06 8.74
C ILE A 143 11.65 -10.84 8.37
N PHE A 144 11.20 -11.33 7.22
CA PHE A 144 9.79 -11.25 6.79
C PHE A 144 8.85 -11.87 7.83
N GLU A 145 9.14 -13.08 8.30
CA GLU A 145 8.32 -13.74 9.32
C GLU A 145 8.32 -12.98 10.66
N SER A 146 9.47 -12.43 11.06
CA SER A 146 9.62 -11.65 12.29
C SER A 146 8.87 -10.31 12.24
N LEU A 147 8.56 -9.79 11.04
CA LEU A 147 7.81 -8.54 10.85
C LEU A 147 6.29 -8.74 10.89
N LYS A 148 5.77 -9.94 10.60
CA LYS A 148 4.32 -10.19 10.53
C LYS A 148 3.53 -9.71 11.75
N PRO A 149 4.01 -9.88 13.01
CA PRO A 149 3.28 -9.42 14.18
C PRO A 149 3.07 -7.90 14.28
N TYR A 150 3.77 -7.11 13.47
CA TYR A 150 3.73 -5.64 13.47
C TYR A 150 3.01 -5.06 12.25
N MET A 151 2.52 -5.91 11.35
CA MET A 151 1.85 -5.51 10.12
C MET A 151 0.36 -5.81 10.21
N ASN A 152 -0.45 -4.77 10.06
CA ASN A 152 -1.90 -4.88 9.99
C ASN A 152 -2.31 -5.53 8.68
N ALA A 153 -3.05 -6.63 8.73
CA ALA A 153 -3.36 -7.40 7.54
C ALA A 153 -4.80 -7.92 7.54
N GLU A 154 -5.49 -7.75 6.41
CA GLU A 154 -6.77 -8.38 6.14
C GLU A 154 -6.60 -9.75 5.46
N ASN A 155 -5.48 -9.94 4.76
CA ASN A 155 -5.08 -11.21 4.15
C ASN A 155 -3.55 -11.28 3.95
N ASP A 156 -3.06 -12.39 3.42
CA ASP A 156 -1.63 -12.66 3.22
C ASP A 156 -0.93 -11.72 2.21
N ILE A 157 -1.69 -11.11 1.30
CA ILE A 157 -1.17 -10.16 0.32
C ILE A 157 -0.67 -8.88 1.00
N GLU A 158 -1.27 -8.51 2.14
CA GLU A 158 -0.82 -7.34 2.91
C GLU A 158 0.63 -7.51 3.39
N TYR A 159 0.98 -8.69 3.89
CA TYR A 159 2.35 -8.92 4.40
C TYR A 159 3.41 -8.73 3.32
N ILE A 160 3.22 -9.32 2.13
CA ILE A 160 4.17 -9.18 1.02
C ILE A 160 4.17 -7.77 0.42
N THR A 161 3.11 -6.99 0.65
CA THR A 161 3.01 -5.60 0.20
C THR A 161 3.71 -4.65 1.18
N THR A 162 3.61 -4.90 2.48
CA THR A 162 4.07 -4.01 3.55
C THR A 162 5.50 -4.30 4.00
N ALA A 163 5.90 -5.58 4.09
CA ALA A 163 7.21 -5.98 4.56
C ALA A 163 8.39 -5.28 3.85
N PRO A 164 8.39 -5.07 2.52
CA PRO A 164 9.47 -4.35 1.86
C PRO A 164 9.71 -2.93 2.42
N ASN A 165 8.63 -2.25 2.86
CA ASN A 165 8.75 -0.93 3.47
C ASN A 165 9.29 -0.98 4.90
N PHE A 166 8.98 -2.04 5.66
CA PHE A 166 9.50 -2.22 7.02
C PHE A 166 10.97 -2.63 7.00
N MET A 167 11.39 -3.45 6.03
CA MET A 167 12.77 -3.90 5.85
C MET A 167 13.77 -2.79 5.53
N ILE A 168 13.30 -1.60 5.15
CA ILE A 168 14.14 -0.44 4.87
C ILE A 168 14.17 0.58 6.02
N ILE A 169 13.56 0.26 7.17
CA ILE A 169 13.51 1.12 8.36
C ILE A 169 14.48 0.58 9.40
N PRO A 170 15.61 1.25 9.67
CA PRO A 170 16.60 0.78 10.64
C PRO A 170 16.03 0.57 12.05
N GLU A 171 15.14 1.45 12.53
CA GLU A 171 14.52 1.33 13.85
C GLU A 171 13.65 0.08 14.00
N VAL A 172 12.97 -0.32 12.91
CA VAL A 172 12.20 -1.57 12.85
C VAL A 172 13.14 -2.78 12.84
N LEU A 173 14.20 -2.75 12.03
CA LEU A 173 15.21 -3.82 11.99
C LEU A 173 15.92 -3.99 13.33
N GLN A 174 16.22 -2.88 14.03
CA GLN A 174 16.80 -2.92 15.37
C GLN A 174 15.81 -3.50 16.39
N HIS A 175 14.55 -3.12 16.32
CA HIS A 175 13.51 -3.63 17.23
C HIS A 175 13.36 -5.16 17.14
N ILE A 176 13.44 -5.73 15.93
CA ILE A 176 13.37 -7.20 15.74
C ILE A 176 14.75 -7.90 15.85
N GLY A 177 15.79 -7.19 16.29
CA GLY A 177 17.12 -7.77 16.58
C GLY A 177 17.99 -8.06 15.37
N VAL A 178 17.67 -7.53 14.17
CA VAL A 178 18.47 -7.75 12.94
C VAL A 178 19.69 -6.87 12.89
N ILE A 179 19.63 -5.65 13.45
CA ILE A 179 20.76 -4.72 13.50
C ILE A 179 20.93 -4.17 14.92
N SER A 180 22.16 -3.77 15.25
CA SER A 180 22.50 -3.09 16.52
C SER A 180 22.67 -1.58 16.38
N ARG A 181 23.05 -1.10 15.18
CA ARG A 181 23.33 0.31 14.88
C ARG A 181 22.38 0.82 13.80
N LEU A 182 21.91 2.06 13.94
CA LEU A 182 20.94 2.67 13.03
C LEU A 182 21.56 3.34 11.81
N ASP A 183 22.84 3.64 11.85
CA ASP A 183 23.55 4.48 10.86
C ASP A 183 23.93 3.72 9.59
N SER A 184 24.24 2.42 9.70
CA SER A 184 24.73 1.60 8.59
C SER A 184 24.15 0.19 8.65
N VAL A 185 23.70 -0.32 7.49
CA VAL A 185 23.12 -1.65 7.32
C VAL A 185 23.83 -2.35 6.16
N TYR A 186 24.23 -3.61 6.39
CA TYR A 186 24.83 -4.46 5.38
C TYR A 186 23.79 -5.38 4.74
N MET A 187 23.80 -5.45 3.41
CA MET A 187 22.88 -6.28 2.65
C MET A 187 23.63 -7.26 1.76
N THR A 188 23.42 -8.54 1.94
CA THR A 188 23.86 -9.56 0.98
C THR A 188 22.86 -9.60 -0.15
N ILE A 189 23.33 -9.32 -1.36
CA ILE A 189 22.52 -9.32 -2.58
C ILE A 189 23.03 -10.38 -3.56
N GLN A 190 22.12 -10.92 -4.37
CA GLN A 190 22.45 -11.86 -5.46
C GLN A 190 22.08 -11.23 -6.79
N LYS A 191 23.07 -11.09 -7.66
CA LYS A 191 22.91 -10.62 -9.05
C LYS A 191 22.25 -11.69 -9.93
N GLU A 192 21.76 -11.31 -11.09
CA GLU A 192 21.12 -12.21 -12.05
C GLU A 192 22.02 -13.38 -12.48
N ASN A 193 23.32 -13.18 -12.54
CA ASN A 193 24.30 -14.25 -12.85
C ASN A 193 24.60 -15.20 -11.67
N GLY A 194 23.87 -15.07 -10.56
CA GLY A 194 24.04 -15.88 -9.36
C GLY A 194 25.13 -15.39 -8.38
N PHE A 195 25.97 -14.42 -8.78
CA PHE A 195 27.04 -13.90 -7.93
C PHE A 195 26.46 -13.17 -6.72
N GLN A 196 26.94 -13.52 -5.53
CA GLN A 196 26.56 -12.84 -4.29
C GLN A 196 27.63 -11.84 -3.87
N THR A 197 27.21 -10.70 -3.36
CA THR A 197 28.08 -9.68 -2.81
C THR A 197 27.38 -8.93 -1.68
N GLU A 198 28.16 -8.25 -0.86
CA GLU A 198 27.63 -7.40 0.19
C GLU A 198 27.70 -5.93 -0.22
N ILE A 199 26.67 -5.16 0.11
CA ILE A 199 26.63 -3.71 -0.01
C ILE A 199 26.33 -3.09 1.36
N ALA A 200 26.93 -1.95 1.65
CA ALA A 200 26.65 -1.15 2.83
C ALA A 200 25.81 0.06 2.45
N LEU A 201 24.72 0.28 3.20
CA LEU A 201 23.81 1.40 3.02
C LEU A 201 23.76 2.24 4.30
N ASN A 202 24.00 3.53 4.18
CA ASN A 202 23.81 4.46 5.28
C ASN A 202 22.33 4.88 5.33
N SER A 203 21.77 4.90 6.53
CA SER A 203 20.42 5.40 6.74
C SER A 203 20.34 6.92 6.57
N ILE A 204 19.20 7.39 6.11
CA ILE A 204 18.90 8.80 5.86
C ILE A 204 17.56 9.17 6.49
N SER A 205 17.31 10.46 6.71
CA SER A 205 16.00 10.92 7.17
C SER A 205 14.90 10.63 6.14
N LEU A 206 13.66 10.52 6.59
CA LEU A 206 12.49 10.35 5.69
C LEU A 206 12.38 11.50 4.69
N GLU A 207 12.66 12.75 5.11
CA GLU A 207 12.67 13.92 4.22
C GLU A 207 13.65 13.71 3.06
N LYS A 208 14.90 13.31 3.39
CA LYS A 208 15.91 13.02 2.37
C LYS A 208 15.52 11.83 1.50
N TYR A 209 14.95 10.76 2.08
CA TYR A 209 14.47 9.60 1.34
C TYR A 209 13.46 9.99 0.26
N ASN A 210 12.53 10.91 0.56
CA ASN A 210 11.53 11.39 -0.38
C ASN A 210 12.10 12.24 -1.52
N THR A 211 13.34 12.73 -1.39
CA THR A 211 14.02 13.54 -2.41
C THR A 211 15.12 12.78 -3.17
N VAL A 212 15.41 11.53 -2.80
CA VAL A 212 16.41 10.71 -3.50
C VAL A 212 15.96 10.43 -4.94
N SER A 213 16.87 10.63 -5.87
CA SER A 213 16.69 10.16 -7.24
C SER A 213 17.09 8.69 -7.31
N TYR A 214 16.12 7.83 -7.57
CA TYR A 214 16.34 6.39 -7.66
C TYR A 214 16.56 5.96 -9.11
N SER A 215 17.66 5.25 -9.38
CA SER A 215 17.84 4.50 -10.64
C SER A 215 16.72 3.47 -10.85
N ARG A 216 16.36 3.24 -12.09
CA ARG A 216 15.30 2.27 -12.51
C ARG A 216 15.87 1.31 -13.54
N LEU A 217 15.26 0.10 -13.60
CA LEU A 217 15.68 -0.93 -14.55
C LEU A 217 15.22 -0.66 -15.99
N TYR A 218 14.04 -0.07 -16.15
CA TYR A 218 13.47 0.23 -17.46
C TYR A 218 13.85 1.62 -17.96
N SER A 219 14.06 1.75 -19.26
CA SER A 219 14.27 3.04 -19.94
C SER A 219 12.94 3.76 -20.21
N LYS A 220 11.89 3.00 -20.59
CA LYS A 220 10.52 3.48 -20.77
C LYS A 220 9.62 2.73 -19.78
N PRO A 221 8.85 3.44 -18.96
CA PRO A 221 7.93 2.80 -18.04
C PRO A 221 6.77 2.12 -18.79
N PRO A 222 6.17 1.06 -18.24
CA PRO A 222 4.88 0.57 -18.72
C PRO A 222 3.78 1.61 -18.46
N LEU A 223 2.68 1.54 -19.23
CA LEU A 223 1.62 2.56 -19.25
C LEU A 223 1.12 2.95 -17.85
N TYR A 224 0.87 1.98 -16.97
CA TYR A 224 0.37 2.25 -15.61
C TYR A 224 1.35 3.01 -14.70
N LEU A 225 2.62 3.11 -15.07
CA LEU A 225 3.66 3.89 -14.39
C LEU A 225 3.95 5.23 -15.06
N ASP A 226 3.31 5.54 -16.19
CA ASP A 226 3.32 6.89 -16.75
C ASP A 226 2.53 7.85 -15.85
N HIS A 227 2.71 9.15 -16.05
CA HIS A 227 2.02 10.18 -15.27
C HIS A 227 2.05 9.92 -13.76
N ARG A 228 3.24 9.61 -13.21
CA ARG A 228 3.39 9.23 -11.79
C ARG A 228 2.94 10.33 -10.83
N GLU A 229 2.99 11.56 -11.26
CA GLU A 229 2.55 12.75 -10.54
C GLU A 229 1.03 12.87 -10.43
N LYS A 230 0.26 12.17 -11.30
CA LYS A 230 -1.21 12.25 -11.32
C LYS A 230 -1.84 11.17 -10.46
N GLY A 231 -2.91 11.53 -9.75
CA GLY A 231 -3.76 10.58 -9.01
C GLY A 231 -4.67 9.78 -9.93
N TYR A 232 -5.02 10.34 -11.10
CA TYR A 232 -5.85 9.69 -12.12
C TYR A 232 -5.64 10.35 -13.48
N TRP A 233 -5.78 9.54 -14.53
CA TRP A 233 -5.66 9.97 -15.92
C TRP A 233 -6.27 8.93 -16.86
N SER A 234 -6.53 9.31 -18.11
CA SER A 234 -7.04 8.38 -19.12
C SER A 234 -6.34 8.61 -20.44
N GLU A 235 -6.25 7.56 -21.25
CA GLU A 235 -5.67 7.59 -22.59
C GLU A 235 -6.50 6.72 -23.53
N TYR A 236 -6.74 7.20 -24.73
CA TYR A 236 -7.33 6.41 -25.82
C TYR A 236 -6.22 5.77 -26.63
N LEU A 237 -6.30 4.44 -26.79
CA LEU A 237 -5.37 3.63 -27.59
C LEU A 237 -6.07 3.28 -28.91
N PRO A 238 -5.82 4.04 -30.00
CA PRO A 238 -6.62 3.97 -31.23
C PRO A 238 -6.50 2.63 -31.93
N ASP A 239 -5.32 2.03 -31.96
CA ASP A 239 -5.07 0.73 -32.62
C ASP A 239 -5.92 -0.40 -32.02
N ALA A 240 -6.23 -0.32 -30.73
CA ALA A 240 -7.07 -1.27 -30.01
C ALA A 240 -8.53 -0.81 -29.88
N GLY A 241 -8.87 0.44 -30.20
CA GLY A 241 -10.16 1.06 -29.91
C GLY A 241 -10.46 1.07 -28.41
N LEU A 242 -9.44 1.23 -27.56
CA LEU A 242 -9.49 1.02 -26.12
C LEU A 242 -9.34 2.33 -25.36
N LEU A 243 -10.25 2.59 -24.42
CA LEU A 243 -10.10 3.65 -23.43
C LEU A 243 -9.48 3.04 -22.15
N TYR A 244 -8.27 3.50 -21.83
CA TYR A 244 -7.58 3.17 -20.59
C TYR A 244 -7.81 4.26 -19.56
N ILE A 245 -8.31 3.89 -18.38
CA ILE A 245 -8.62 4.79 -17.26
C ILE A 245 -7.79 4.33 -16.07
N ASN A 246 -6.77 5.11 -15.69
CA ASN A 246 -5.93 4.82 -14.53
C ASN A 246 -6.38 5.65 -13.33
N VAL A 247 -6.59 4.98 -12.18
CA VAL A 247 -6.99 5.62 -10.92
C VAL A 247 -6.09 5.11 -9.80
N LYS A 248 -5.28 5.98 -9.22
CA LYS A 248 -4.39 5.69 -8.07
C LYS A 248 -4.98 6.14 -6.74
N THR A 249 -5.97 7.03 -6.78
CA THR A 249 -6.75 7.48 -5.63
C THR A 249 -8.16 7.86 -6.05
N LEU A 250 -9.12 7.62 -5.16
CA LEU A 250 -10.52 8.08 -5.30
C LEU A 250 -10.80 9.36 -4.49
N ASN A 251 -9.76 10.12 -4.15
CA ASN A 251 -9.83 11.46 -3.57
C ASN A 251 -9.29 12.51 -4.52
N ASN A 252 -9.61 13.78 -4.27
CA ASN A 252 -8.93 14.88 -4.94
C ASN A 252 -7.44 14.88 -4.57
N LEU A 253 -6.59 15.14 -5.53
CA LEU A 253 -5.16 15.34 -5.33
C LEU A 253 -4.81 16.77 -5.70
N GLU A 254 -3.98 17.41 -4.88
CA GLU A 254 -3.47 18.75 -5.17
C GLU A 254 -2.68 18.75 -6.50
N GLY A 255 -2.96 19.73 -7.34
CA GLY A 255 -2.37 19.83 -8.69
C GLY A 255 -3.10 19.05 -9.78
N ASP A 256 -4.05 18.16 -9.43
CA ASP A 256 -4.92 17.49 -10.40
C ASP A 256 -6.24 18.23 -10.61
N ILE A 257 -6.93 17.92 -11.72
CA ILE A 257 -8.34 18.34 -11.88
C ILE A 257 -9.17 17.59 -10.80
N PRO A 258 -10.31 18.17 -10.32
CA PRO A 258 -11.15 17.45 -9.37
C PRO A 258 -11.59 16.08 -9.89
N ILE A 259 -11.55 15.05 -9.04
CA ILE A 259 -11.89 13.67 -9.44
C ILE A 259 -13.28 13.55 -10.08
N LYS A 260 -14.26 14.31 -9.59
CA LYS A 260 -15.61 14.34 -10.20
C LYS A 260 -15.57 14.82 -11.65
N LYS A 261 -14.71 15.81 -11.97
CA LYS A 261 -14.51 16.29 -13.33
C LYS A 261 -13.81 15.23 -14.19
N PHE A 262 -12.79 14.55 -13.64
CA PHE A 262 -12.11 13.46 -14.32
C PHE A 262 -13.08 12.32 -14.66
N ILE A 263 -13.88 11.86 -13.70
CA ILE A 263 -14.88 10.80 -13.92
C ILE A 263 -15.91 11.25 -14.96
N LYS A 264 -16.38 12.51 -14.91
CA LYS A 264 -17.28 13.04 -15.95
C LYS A 264 -16.65 12.97 -17.33
N ASN A 265 -15.41 13.40 -17.49
CA ASN A 265 -14.70 13.34 -18.77
C ASN A 265 -14.58 11.88 -19.27
N SER A 266 -14.35 10.91 -18.38
CA SER A 266 -14.30 9.49 -18.73
C SER A 266 -15.67 8.96 -19.17
N VAL A 267 -16.75 9.40 -18.52
CA VAL A 267 -18.13 9.11 -18.89
C VAL A 267 -18.43 9.67 -20.29
N ASP A 268 -18.14 10.96 -20.51
CA ASP A 268 -18.34 11.63 -21.81
C ASP A 268 -17.57 10.89 -22.95
N ALA A 269 -16.35 10.42 -22.68
CA ALA A 269 -15.58 9.63 -23.64
C ALA A 269 -16.25 8.30 -23.98
N ILE A 270 -16.81 7.60 -22.99
CA ILE A 270 -17.54 6.31 -23.19
C ILE A 270 -18.83 6.53 -24.00
N GLU A 271 -19.49 7.66 -23.81
CA GLU A 271 -20.76 7.95 -24.47
C GLU A 271 -20.60 8.47 -25.91
N THR A 272 -19.47 9.13 -26.20
CA THR A 272 -19.28 9.84 -27.50
C THR A 272 -18.31 9.16 -28.44
N GLN A 273 -17.41 8.30 -27.95
CA GLN A 273 -16.43 7.62 -28.77
C GLN A 273 -16.87 6.21 -29.16
N ASN A 274 -16.50 5.75 -30.34
CA ASN A 274 -16.74 4.39 -30.78
C ASN A 274 -15.69 3.44 -30.16
N LEU A 275 -15.86 3.09 -28.88
CA LEU A 275 -14.94 2.25 -28.16
C LEU A 275 -15.25 0.77 -28.37
N LYS A 276 -14.18 -0.03 -28.52
CA LYS A 276 -14.26 -1.50 -28.49
C LYS A 276 -14.04 -2.06 -27.10
N LYS A 277 -13.20 -1.40 -26.30
CA LYS A 277 -12.84 -1.87 -24.94
C LYS A 277 -12.72 -0.69 -23.97
N VAL A 278 -13.00 -0.96 -22.71
CA VAL A 278 -12.72 -0.07 -21.58
C VAL A 278 -11.92 -0.84 -20.53
N VAL A 279 -10.82 -0.25 -20.09
CA VAL A 279 -9.97 -0.76 -19.01
C VAL A 279 -9.97 0.26 -17.88
N ILE A 280 -10.32 -0.19 -16.66
CA ILE A 280 -10.24 0.59 -15.44
C ILE A 280 -9.12 0.01 -14.60
N ASP A 281 -8.00 0.73 -14.50
CA ASP A 281 -6.82 0.27 -13.79
C ASP A 281 -6.80 0.82 -12.36
N LEU A 282 -7.08 -0.06 -11.40
CA LEU A 282 -7.07 0.19 -9.96
C LEU A 282 -5.86 -0.45 -9.26
N ARG A 283 -4.89 -1.02 -10.01
CA ARG A 283 -3.77 -1.80 -9.41
C ARG A 283 -2.91 -0.99 -8.43
N LEU A 284 -2.86 0.33 -8.57
CA LEU A 284 -2.13 1.24 -7.68
C LEU A 284 -3.06 2.04 -6.76
N CYS A 285 -4.38 1.81 -6.81
CA CYS A 285 -5.37 2.59 -6.07
C CYS A 285 -5.47 2.13 -4.61
N ARG A 286 -5.10 3.01 -3.69
CA ARG A 286 -5.14 2.73 -2.25
C ARG A 286 -6.50 3.05 -1.60
N GLY A 287 -7.46 3.58 -2.36
CA GLY A 287 -8.79 3.90 -1.85
C GLY A 287 -9.16 5.38 -1.96
N GLY A 288 -9.97 5.84 -1.03
CA GLY A 288 -10.60 7.16 -0.99
C GLY A 288 -12.12 7.06 -0.85
N ASN A 289 -12.87 7.85 -1.61
CA ASN A 289 -14.34 7.80 -1.60
C ASN A 289 -14.88 7.10 -2.84
N TYR A 290 -15.37 5.86 -2.67
CA TYR A 290 -15.91 5.06 -3.78
C TYR A 290 -17.15 5.69 -4.46
N ASN A 291 -17.84 6.64 -3.83
CA ASN A 291 -18.96 7.32 -4.48
C ASN A 291 -18.52 8.10 -5.73
N HIS A 292 -17.26 8.48 -5.82
CA HIS A 292 -16.74 9.17 -7.00
C HIS A 292 -16.72 8.29 -8.26
N ILE A 293 -16.60 6.95 -8.14
CA ILE A 293 -16.59 6.03 -9.29
C ILE A 293 -18.00 5.65 -9.78
N LEU A 294 -19.05 5.89 -8.96
CA LEU A 294 -20.41 5.43 -9.27
C LEU A 294 -20.97 5.98 -10.59
N PRO A 295 -20.74 7.25 -11.00
CA PRO A 295 -21.20 7.72 -12.30
C PRO A 295 -20.61 6.90 -13.46
N LEU A 296 -19.32 6.54 -13.40
CA LEU A 296 -18.66 5.70 -14.40
C LEU A 296 -19.27 4.29 -14.43
N LEU A 297 -19.46 3.68 -13.26
CA LEU A 297 -20.14 2.38 -13.14
C LEU A 297 -21.54 2.41 -13.77
N ASN A 298 -22.34 3.43 -13.46
CA ASN A 298 -23.71 3.54 -13.96
C ASN A 298 -23.78 3.75 -15.47
N THR A 299 -22.85 4.50 -16.06
CA THR A 299 -22.72 4.67 -17.52
C THR A 299 -22.36 3.34 -18.18
N ILE A 300 -21.38 2.63 -17.65
CA ILE A 300 -20.95 1.33 -18.18
C ILE A 300 -22.08 0.30 -18.10
N LYS A 301 -22.82 0.23 -17.00
CA LYS A 301 -23.99 -0.66 -16.85
C LYS A 301 -25.03 -0.49 -17.96
N LYS A 302 -25.23 0.72 -18.45
CA LYS A 302 -26.20 1.06 -19.50
C LYS A 302 -25.64 0.85 -20.90
N ASN A 303 -24.32 0.88 -21.07
CA ASN A 303 -23.67 0.75 -22.36
C ASN A 303 -23.54 -0.73 -22.77
N LYS A 304 -24.45 -1.19 -23.63
CA LYS A 304 -24.52 -2.60 -24.07
C LYS A 304 -23.32 -3.05 -24.87
N GLU A 305 -22.56 -2.13 -25.50
CA GLU A 305 -21.38 -2.48 -26.29
C GLU A 305 -20.16 -2.70 -25.41
N ILE A 306 -20.01 -1.93 -24.34
CA ILE A 306 -18.88 -2.04 -23.41
C ILE A 306 -19.16 -3.05 -22.31
N ASN A 307 -20.42 -3.13 -21.81
CA ASN A 307 -20.77 -4.06 -20.74
C ASN A 307 -20.96 -5.50 -21.27
N LYS A 308 -19.94 -6.05 -21.89
CA LYS A 308 -19.86 -7.40 -22.44
C LYS A 308 -18.55 -8.08 -22.01
N LYS A 309 -18.56 -9.41 -21.94
CA LYS A 309 -17.35 -10.20 -21.74
C LYS A 309 -16.34 -9.90 -22.85
N GLY A 310 -15.07 -9.69 -22.47
CA GLY A 310 -13.99 -9.35 -23.39
C GLY A 310 -13.88 -7.87 -23.77
N GLN A 311 -14.86 -7.02 -23.37
CA GLN A 311 -14.84 -5.57 -23.67
C GLN A 311 -14.58 -4.71 -22.45
N LEU A 312 -14.91 -5.18 -21.25
CA LEU A 312 -14.74 -4.46 -20.00
C LEU A 312 -13.79 -5.21 -19.07
N PHE A 313 -12.76 -4.50 -18.61
CA PHE A 313 -11.76 -5.04 -17.68
C PHE A 313 -11.54 -4.09 -16.51
N VAL A 314 -11.37 -4.66 -15.32
CA VAL A 314 -10.88 -3.95 -14.14
C VAL A 314 -9.57 -4.61 -13.72
N ILE A 315 -8.50 -3.82 -13.68
CA ILE A 315 -7.18 -4.32 -13.27
C ILE A 315 -7.01 -4.07 -11.77
N THR A 316 -6.74 -5.15 -11.04
CA THR A 316 -6.35 -5.10 -9.62
C THR A 316 -4.87 -5.39 -9.44
N GLY A 317 -4.33 -4.96 -8.32
CA GLY A 317 -2.98 -5.25 -7.87
C GLY A 317 -2.91 -5.32 -6.35
N ARG A 318 -1.75 -5.64 -5.81
CA ARG A 318 -1.55 -5.73 -4.36
C ARG A 318 -1.90 -4.44 -3.61
N LEU A 319 -1.76 -3.28 -4.28
CA LEU A 319 -2.08 -1.98 -3.69
C LEU A 319 -3.56 -1.60 -3.77
N THR A 320 -4.39 -2.34 -4.53
CA THR A 320 -5.84 -2.12 -4.56
C THR A 320 -6.41 -2.35 -3.17
N PHE A 321 -6.96 -1.29 -2.54
CA PHE A 321 -7.38 -1.34 -1.14
C PHE A 321 -8.56 -0.41 -0.85
N SER A 322 -9.28 -0.64 0.26
CA SER A 322 -10.34 0.25 0.75
C SER A 322 -11.39 0.54 -0.34
N ALA A 323 -11.71 1.80 -0.59
CA ALA A 323 -12.69 2.20 -1.61
C ALA A 323 -12.39 1.67 -3.02
N ALA A 324 -11.13 1.36 -3.37
CA ALA A 324 -10.80 0.74 -4.65
C ALA A 324 -11.21 -0.73 -4.69
N ALA A 325 -11.10 -1.44 -3.57
CA ALA A 325 -11.60 -2.80 -3.44
C ALA A 325 -13.14 -2.84 -3.54
N VAL A 326 -13.83 -1.90 -2.88
CA VAL A 326 -15.30 -1.74 -3.01
C VAL A 326 -15.69 -1.42 -4.46
N ALA A 327 -14.97 -0.54 -5.14
CA ALA A 327 -15.20 -0.25 -6.57
C ALA A 327 -15.03 -1.51 -7.43
N THR A 328 -13.98 -2.32 -7.17
CA THR A 328 -13.77 -3.60 -7.85
C THR A 328 -14.98 -4.54 -7.67
N LEU A 329 -15.51 -4.66 -6.45
CA LEU A 329 -16.70 -5.46 -6.17
C LEU A 329 -17.91 -4.95 -6.93
N PHE A 330 -18.13 -3.63 -6.99
CA PHE A 330 -19.26 -3.07 -7.75
C PHE A 330 -19.17 -3.39 -9.24
N PHE A 331 -17.99 -3.27 -9.86
CA PHE A 331 -17.83 -3.68 -11.25
C PHE A 331 -18.04 -5.18 -11.43
N LYS A 332 -17.48 -6.01 -10.54
CA LYS A 332 -17.64 -7.46 -10.58
C LYS A 332 -19.10 -7.91 -10.46
N ASP A 333 -19.82 -7.35 -9.50
CA ASP A 333 -21.17 -7.82 -9.15
C ASP A 333 -22.26 -7.20 -10.05
N GLN A 334 -22.01 -6.05 -10.67
CA GLN A 334 -23.03 -5.28 -11.37
C GLN A 334 -22.79 -5.12 -12.87
N THR A 335 -21.69 -5.63 -13.40
CA THR A 335 -21.33 -5.56 -14.84
C THR A 335 -20.76 -6.89 -15.34
N GLN A 336 -20.40 -6.94 -16.62
CA GLN A 336 -19.70 -8.08 -17.23
C GLN A 336 -18.16 -7.88 -17.19
N ALA A 337 -17.65 -7.04 -16.30
CA ALA A 337 -16.23 -6.79 -16.18
C ALA A 337 -15.45 -8.04 -15.81
N ALA A 338 -14.39 -8.32 -16.54
CA ALA A 338 -13.37 -9.28 -16.10
C ALA A 338 -12.42 -8.59 -15.12
N ILE A 339 -12.28 -9.13 -13.91
CA ILE A 339 -11.30 -8.67 -12.93
C ILE A 339 -9.99 -9.40 -13.21
N VAL A 340 -8.93 -8.65 -13.54
CA VAL A 340 -7.64 -9.23 -13.97
C VAL A 340 -6.47 -8.59 -13.24
N GLY A 341 -5.35 -9.30 -13.14
CA GLY A 341 -4.14 -8.83 -12.49
C GLY A 341 -3.80 -9.59 -11.21
N GLU A 342 -3.29 -8.92 -10.19
CA GLU A 342 -2.95 -9.56 -8.92
C GLU A 342 -4.13 -9.51 -7.92
N VAL A 343 -4.19 -10.51 -7.04
CA VAL A 343 -5.10 -10.47 -5.88
C VAL A 343 -4.74 -9.27 -5.01
N CYS A 344 -5.75 -8.54 -4.57
CA CYS A 344 -5.57 -7.36 -3.73
C CYS A 344 -5.51 -7.73 -2.24
N ARG A 345 -5.02 -6.78 -1.43
CA ARG A 345 -4.85 -6.95 0.01
C ARG A 345 -6.11 -6.72 0.86
N ALA A 346 -7.24 -6.39 0.23
CA ALA A 346 -8.49 -6.11 0.92
C ALA A 346 -9.41 -7.31 1.01
N ARG A 347 -10.16 -7.43 2.11
CA ARG A 347 -11.32 -8.32 2.22
C ARG A 347 -12.52 -7.73 1.48
N PRO A 348 -13.42 -8.58 0.94
CA PRO A 348 -14.62 -8.09 0.25
C PRO A 348 -15.65 -7.44 1.17
N ASN A 349 -15.79 -7.93 2.41
CA ASN A 349 -16.87 -7.57 3.32
C ASN A 349 -16.29 -7.16 4.68
N TRP A 350 -15.77 -5.94 4.79
CA TRP A 350 -15.13 -5.47 6.01
C TRP A 350 -15.37 -3.98 6.26
N ALA A 351 -14.39 -3.12 6.13
CA ALA A 351 -14.50 -1.73 6.52
C ALA A 351 -15.42 -0.91 5.61
N GLU A 352 -16.37 -0.17 6.19
CA GLU A 352 -17.18 0.86 5.54
C GLU A 352 -16.65 2.25 5.85
N ASN A 353 -16.26 2.49 7.11
CA ASN A 353 -15.73 3.75 7.58
C ASN A 353 -14.56 3.54 8.50
N MET A 354 -13.57 4.37 8.34
CA MET A 354 -12.36 4.47 9.12
C MET A 354 -12.21 5.91 9.58
N GLU A 355 -11.89 6.11 10.85
CA GLU A 355 -11.58 7.43 11.41
C GLU A 355 -10.11 7.51 11.78
N ALA A 356 -9.52 8.65 11.43
CA ALA A 356 -8.12 8.95 11.75
C ALA A 356 -8.04 9.71 13.08
N TYR A 357 -7.10 9.32 13.90
CA TYR A 357 -6.80 9.92 15.19
C TYR A 357 -5.33 10.26 15.29
N THR A 358 -5.02 11.29 16.08
CA THR A 358 -3.65 11.69 16.41
C THR A 358 -3.43 11.57 17.90
N LEU A 359 -2.37 10.87 18.32
CA LEU A 359 -2.01 10.75 19.73
C LEU A 359 -1.67 12.14 20.31
N PRO A 360 -2.09 12.45 21.54
CA PRO A 360 -2.00 13.81 22.09
C PRO A 360 -0.58 14.33 22.26
N HIS A 361 0.38 13.47 22.61
CA HIS A 361 1.76 13.86 22.91
C HIS A 361 2.74 13.53 21.81
N SER A 362 2.83 12.27 21.38
CA SER A 362 3.73 11.86 20.31
C SER A 362 3.33 12.36 18.92
N ARG A 363 2.08 12.78 18.78
CA ARG A 363 1.52 13.20 17.49
C ARG A 363 1.53 12.10 16.42
N LEU A 364 1.71 10.84 16.83
CA LEU A 364 1.55 9.68 15.94
C LEU A 364 0.10 9.57 15.50
N ASP A 365 -0.09 9.38 14.20
CA ASP A 365 -1.42 9.13 13.65
C ASP A 365 -1.73 7.63 13.69
N PHE A 366 -2.98 7.31 14.02
CA PHE A 366 -3.53 5.97 13.90
C PHE A 366 -4.94 6.01 13.38
N ASP A 367 -5.31 4.95 12.69
CA ASP A 367 -6.63 4.78 12.11
C ASP A 367 -7.41 3.70 12.87
N CYS A 368 -8.74 3.78 12.85
CA CYS A 368 -9.63 2.83 13.47
C CYS A 368 -10.84 2.57 12.58
N THR A 369 -11.12 1.30 12.27
CA THR A 369 -12.35 0.90 11.60
C THR A 369 -13.54 1.01 12.54
N GLU A 370 -14.40 1.99 12.31
CA GLU A 370 -15.58 2.27 13.16
C GLU A 370 -16.86 1.63 12.65
N LYS A 371 -16.89 1.19 11.40
CA LYS A 371 -18.09 0.60 10.80
C LYS A 371 -17.72 -0.50 9.81
N LEU A 372 -18.41 -1.62 9.95
CA LEU A 372 -18.33 -2.74 9.00
C LEU A 372 -19.52 -2.73 8.06
N LYS A 373 -19.32 -3.26 6.85
CA LYS A 373 -20.37 -3.42 5.85
C LYS A 373 -20.12 -4.64 4.98
N ILE A 374 -21.21 -5.29 4.63
CA ILE A 374 -21.22 -6.34 3.62
C ILE A 374 -21.42 -5.67 2.25
N HIS A 375 -20.34 -5.59 1.46
CA HIS A 375 -20.37 -4.99 0.12
C HIS A 375 -20.76 -6.01 -0.95
N SER A 376 -20.38 -7.28 -0.79
CA SER A 376 -20.71 -8.38 -1.68
C SER A 376 -21.16 -9.60 -0.87
N PRO A 377 -22.49 -9.76 -0.64
CA PRO A 377 -23.02 -10.89 0.15
C PRO A 377 -22.62 -12.25 -0.41
N ALA A 378 -22.47 -12.37 -1.74
CA ALA A 378 -22.08 -13.61 -2.40
C ALA A 378 -20.69 -14.14 -2.00
N LEU A 379 -19.79 -13.27 -1.53
CA LEU A 379 -18.45 -13.65 -1.10
C LEU A 379 -18.36 -14.02 0.40
N GLY A 380 -19.45 -13.84 1.16
CA GLY A 380 -19.53 -14.24 2.56
C GLY A 380 -18.36 -13.71 3.40
N SER A 381 -17.72 -14.60 4.19
CA SER A 381 -16.56 -14.31 5.05
C SER A 381 -15.22 -14.52 4.36
N GLY A 382 -15.18 -14.59 3.03
CA GLY A 382 -13.92 -14.72 2.29
C GLY A 382 -12.95 -13.56 2.59
N ASP A 383 -11.66 -13.85 2.58
CA ASP A 383 -10.59 -12.87 2.84
C ASP A 383 -10.01 -12.25 1.56
N LYS A 384 -10.44 -12.72 0.37
CA LYS A 384 -9.91 -12.27 -0.93
C LYS A 384 -11.04 -11.95 -1.90
N ILE A 385 -10.85 -10.90 -2.70
CA ILE A 385 -11.71 -10.61 -3.85
C ILE A 385 -11.26 -11.52 -5.00
N PRO A 386 -12.15 -12.36 -5.56
CA PRO A 386 -11.80 -13.25 -6.67
C PRO A 386 -11.40 -12.49 -7.92
N VAL A 387 -10.28 -12.90 -8.53
CA VAL A 387 -9.73 -12.39 -9.79
C VAL A 387 -9.98 -13.42 -10.88
N ASP A 388 -10.56 -13.02 -12.00
CA ASP A 388 -10.94 -13.95 -13.10
C ASP A 388 -9.72 -14.43 -13.88
N ALA A 389 -8.65 -13.60 -13.95
CA ALA A 389 -7.35 -14.01 -14.48
C ALA A 389 -6.24 -13.44 -13.60
N VAL A 390 -5.61 -14.31 -12.81
CA VAL A 390 -4.48 -13.93 -11.96
C VAL A 390 -3.23 -13.81 -12.83
N ILE A 391 -2.70 -12.60 -12.94
CA ILE A 391 -1.53 -12.25 -13.74
C ILE A 391 -0.52 -11.55 -12.81
N PRO A 392 0.37 -12.32 -12.16
CA PRO A 392 1.33 -11.75 -11.25
C PRO A 392 2.39 -10.95 -12.03
N ARG A 393 2.83 -9.86 -11.44
CA ARG A 393 3.91 -9.05 -11.99
C ARG A 393 5.22 -9.86 -12.00
N SER A 394 5.86 -10.00 -13.17
CA SER A 394 7.15 -10.66 -13.30
C SER A 394 8.32 -9.68 -13.30
N PHE A 395 9.48 -10.14 -12.83
CA PHE A 395 10.68 -9.31 -12.82
C PHE A 395 11.16 -9.00 -14.26
N GLU A 396 11.08 -9.96 -15.17
CA GLU A 396 11.53 -9.79 -16.55
C GLU A 396 10.68 -8.77 -17.32
N HIS A 397 9.35 -8.81 -17.18
CA HIS A 397 8.48 -7.81 -17.79
C HIS A 397 8.70 -6.43 -17.17
N TYR A 398 8.83 -6.34 -15.84
CA TYR A 398 9.13 -5.09 -15.17
C TYR A 398 10.44 -4.46 -15.67
N LYS A 399 11.51 -5.27 -15.78
CA LYS A 399 12.81 -4.85 -16.28
C LYS A 399 12.75 -4.36 -17.74
N ALA A 400 11.94 -5.01 -18.55
CA ALA A 400 11.71 -4.65 -19.96
C ALA A 400 10.73 -3.47 -20.14
N GLY A 401 10.12 -2.95 -19.07
CA GLY A 401 9.10 -1.89 -19.15
C GLY A 401 7.79 -2.35 -19.77
N ARG A 402 7.48 -3.67 -19.72
CA ARG A 402 6.28 -4.30 -20.27
C ARG A 402 5.18 -4.41 -19.20
N ASP A 403 3.94 -4.54 -19.65
CA ASP A 403 2.74 -4.72 -18.81
C ASP A 403 2.01 -6.00 -19.19
N GLU A 404 2.25 -7.07 -18.44
CA GLU A 404 1.67 -8.40 -18.66
C GLU A 404 0.15 -8.37 -18.69
N VAL A 405 -0.45 -7.52 -17.86
CA VAL A 405 -1.91 -7.42 -17.75
C VAL A 405 -2.49 -6.75 -18.99
N MET A 406 -1.86 -5.66 -19.46
CA MET A 406 -2.30 -5.00 -20.70
C MET A 406 -2.07 -5.88 -21.91
N GLU A 407 -0.97 -6.63 -21.98
CA GLU A 407 -0.72 -7.60 -23.05
C GLU A 407 -1.80 -8.69 -23.07
N TYR A 408 -2.17 -9.22 -21.91
CA TYR A 408 -3.29 -10.15 -21.77
C TYR A 408 -4.60 -9.55 -22.29
N ILE A 409 -4.94 -8.31 -21.87
CA ILE A 409 -6.19 -7.65 -22.30
C ILE A 409 -6.21 -7.40 -23.81
N LEU A 410 -5.09 -6.94 -24.37
CA LEU A 410 -4.98 -6.66 -25.80
C LEU A 410 -5.05 -7.93 -26.66
N SER A 411 -4.65 -9.09 -26.14
CA SER A 411 -4.75 -10.39 -26.83
C SER A 411 -6.17 -10.99 -26.83
N ARG A 412 -7.13 -10.40 -26.10
CA ARG A 412 -8.53 -10.86 -26.08
C ARG A 412 -9.34 -10.16 -27.18
N GLU A 413 -10.07 -10.95 -27.94
CA GLU A 413 -11.00 -10.47 -28.96
C GLU A 413 -12.34 -10.02 -28.36
#